data_625859c4484271427a3651f341f00081
#
_entry.id   625859c4484271427a3651f341f00081
#
_cell.length_a   1.000
_cell.length_b   1.000
_cell.length_c   1.000
_cell.angle_alpha   90.00
_cell.angle_beta   90.00
_cell.angle_gamma   90.00
#
_symmetry.space_group_name_H-M   'P 1'
#
loop_
_entity.id
_entity.type
_entity.pdbx_description
1 polymer ?
#
loop_
_entity_poly.entity_id
_entity_poly.type
_entity_poly.pdbx_seq_one_letter_code
_entity_poly.pdbx_strand_id
1 'polypeptide(L)'
;AVTGVQTCALPISYCDFNSHVWRGSGEIPEDDYLNALQTDLERSLPLVWGRTVQTVFIGGGTPSLFSPASIDRLLTLIRSRLRLVAGAEITMEANPGTFEAQRFRDFAAAGVNRLSIGVQSFSDRALEAIGRVHDAAQARAAVDLAASVFGTFNVDLMYALPGQSLADAQADLSEALQRGAPHLSCYHLTLEPGTPFAS
;
A
#
# COMPACT_ATOMS: atom_id res chain seq x y z
N ALA A 1 5.96 17.03 -5.68
CA ALA A 1 5.26 16.03 -4.87
C ALA A 1 3.77 16.17 -5.13
N VAL A 2 3.15 15.17 -5.71
CA VAL A 2 1.69 15.15 -5.87
C VAL A 2 1.11 14.90 -4.49
N THR A 3 0.53 15.93 -3.87
CA THR A 3 -0.24 15.78 -2.65
C THR A 3 -1.64 15.30 -3.03
N GLY A 4 -1.77 14.02 -3.38
CA GLY A 4 -3.07 13.41 -3.64
C GLY A 4 -3.90 13.35 -2.36
N VAL A 5 -5.19 13.64 -2.46
CA VAL A 5 -6.15 13.33 -1.41
C VAL A 5 -6.19 11.81 -1.25
N GLN A 6 -5.78 11.33 -0.09
CA GLN A 6 -5.78 9.89 0.18
C GLN A 6 -7.17 9.47 0.64
N THR A 7 -7.80 8.60 -0.12
CA THR A 7 -9.04 7.96 0.30
C THR A 7 -8.70 6.72 1.12
N CYS A 8 -8.97 6.78 2.42
CA CYS A 8 -8.94 5.61 3.31
C CYS A 8 -10.37 5.23 3.67
N ALA A 9 -10.62 3.95 3.88
CA ALA A 9 -11.90 3.50 4.41
C ALA A 9 -12.18 4.12 5.79
N LEU A 10 -11.14 4.27 6.62
CA LEU A 10 -11.16 5.02 7.89
C LEU A 10 -9.77 5.63 8.13
N PRO A 11 -9.68 6.84 8.74
CA PRO A 11 -8.40 7.37 9.20
C PRO A 11 -7.77 6.41 10.21
N ILE A 12 -6.51 6.06 10.01
CA ILE A 12 -5.76 5.21 10.93
C ILE A 12 -5.30 6.09 12.09
N SER A 13 -5.55 5.65 13.31
CA SER A 13 -5.41 6.45 14.53
C SER A 13 -3.98 6.97 14.82
N TYR A 14 -2.95 6.31 14.28
CA TYR A 14 -1.55 6.71 14.44
C TYR A 14 -0.95 7.41 13.21
N CYS A 15 -1.68 7.46 12.08
CA CYS A 15 -1.15 7.95 10.82
C CYS A 15 -1.38 9.47 10.71
N ASP A 16 -0.31 10.24 10.51
CA ASP A 16 -0.33 11.68 10.32
C ASP A 16 -0.50 12.11 8.84
N PHE A 17 -0.62 11.14 7.93
CA PHE A 17 -0.82 11.44 6.52
C PHE A 17 -2.17 12.13 6.30
N ASN A 18 -2.21 13.02 5.31
CA ASN A 18 -3.43 13.73 4.93
C ASN A 18 -4.43 12.76 4.27
N SER A 19 -5.07 11.95 5.09
CA SER A 19 -6.04 10.93 4.67
C SER A 19 -7.47 11.35 5.01
N HIS A 20 -8.38 11.13 4.08
CA HIS A 20 -9.78 11.52 4.23
C HIS A 20 -10.68 10.32 3.92
N VAL A 21 -11.72 10.15 4.73
CA VAL A 21 -12.77 9.19 4.45
C VAL A 21 -13.56 9.67 3.23
N TRP A 22 -13.68 8.80 2.23
CA TRP A 22 -14.60 9.07 1.13
C TRP A 22 -16.05 9.08 1.65
N ARG A 23 -16.70 10.23 1.57
CA ARG A 23 -18.09 10.44 2.02
C ARG A 23 -19.06 10.65 0.86
N GLY A 24 -18.61 10.48 -0.39
CA GLY A 24 -19.45 10.58 -1.57
C GLY A 24 -20.46 9.43 -1.65
N SER A 25 -21.60 9.69 -2.30
CA SER A 25 -22.55 8.64 -2.68
C SER A 25 -22.00 7.92 -3.91
N GLY A 26 -21.56 6.67 -3.77
CA GLY A 26 -21.10 5.86 -4.89
C GLY A 26 -19.64 5.46 -4.84
N GLU A 27 -19.12 5.01 -5.96
CA GLU A 27 -17.74 4.55 -6.12
C GLU A 27 -16.74 5.72 -6.02
N ILE A 28 -15.47 5.39 -5.74
CA ILE A 28 -14.37 6.36 -5.77
C ILE A 28 -14.29 6.96 -7.18
N PRO A 29 -14.13 8.30 -7.33
CA PRO A 29 -14.08 8.96 -8.65
C PRO A 29 -12.72 8.70 -9.33
N GLU A 30 -12.47 7.44 -9.70
CA GLU A 30 -11.18 6.98 -10.23
C GLU A 30 -10.79 7.73 -11.51
N ASP A 31 -11.73 7.96 -12.41
CA ASP A 31 -11.49 8.66 -13.67
C ASP A 31 -11.04 10.10 -13.47
N ASP A 32 -11.72 10.84 -12.59
CA ASP A 32 -11.36 12.22 -12.29
C ASP A 32 -9.98 12.30 -11.63
N TYR A 33 -9.68 11.37 -10.73
CA TYR A 33 -8.39 11.28 -10.08
C TYR A 33 -7.28 10.96 -11.09
N LEU A 34 -7.48 10.00 -11.98
CA LEU A 34 -6.51 9.64 -13.01
C LEU A 34 -6.30 10.77 -14.03
N ASN A 35 -7.34 11.51 -14.39
CA ASN A 35 -7.23 12.70 -15.24
C ASN A 35 -6.40 13.80 -14.57
N ALA A 36 -6.57 14.00 -13.25
CA ALA A 36 -5.77 14.93 -12.47
C ALA A 36 -4.29 14.50 -12.43
N LEU A 37 -4.02 13.21 -12.17
CA LEU A 37 -2.66 12.65 -12.22
C LEU A 37 -2.02 12.81 -13.60
N GLN A 38 -2.77 12.56 -14.67
CA GLN A 38 -2.29 12.77 -16.04
C GLN A 38 -1.89 14.22 -16.26
N THR A 39 -2.75 15.16 -15.86
CA THR A 39 -2.48 16.60 -16.00
C THR A 39 -1.23 17.00 -15.23
N ASP A 40 -1.06 16.51 -14.02
CA ASP A 40 0.10 16.80 -13.19
C ASP A 40 1.39 16.20 -13.78
N LEU A 41 1.34 14.95 -14.23
CA LEU A 41 2.45 14.30 -14.92
C LEU A 41 2.86 15.10 -16.15
N GLU A 42 1.92 15.48 -17.02
CA GLU A 42 2.21 16.21 -18.27
C GLU A 42 2.84 17.58 -17.99
N ARG A 43 2.42 18.27 -16.93
CA ARG A 43 3.04 19.52 -16.48
C ARG A 43 4.46 19.32 -15.93
N SER A 44 4.71 18.16 -15.34
CA SER A 44 6.00 17.84 -14.70
C SER A 44 7.02 17.26 -15.69
N LEU A 45 6.60 16.81 -16.89
CA LEU A 45 7.51 16.21 -17.88
C LEU A 45 8.76 17.06 -18.18
N PRO A 46 8.69 18.39 -18.32
CA PRO A 46 9.90 19.18 -18.57
C PRO A 46 10.96 19.08 -17.48
N LEU A 47 10.56 18.81 -16.22
CA LEU A 47 11.45 18.68 -15.07
C LEU A 47 12.23 17.35 -15.08
N VAL A 48 11.71 16.34 -15.77
CA VAL A 48 12.27 14.98 -15.78
C VAL A 48 12.66 14.52 -17.19
N TRP A 49 12.65 15.44 -18.15
CA TRP A 49 12.94 15.14 -19.55
C TRP A 49 14.26 14.41 -19.74
N GLY A 50 14.25 13.32 -20.51
CA GLY A 50 15.43 12.51 -20.77
C GLY A 50 15.84 11.56 -19.65
N ARG A 51 15.22 11.63 -18.48
CA ARG A 51 15.48 10.68 -17.38
C ARG A 51 14.85 9.33 -17.67
N THR A 52 15.53 8.28 -17.21
CA THR A 52 15.01 6.92 -17.25
C THR A 52 14.47 6.55 -15.88
N VAL A 53 13.23 6.06 -15.85
CA VAL A 53 12.57 5.59 -14.62
C VAL A 53 12.96 4.14 -14.37
N GLN A 54 13.52 3.87 -13.20
CA GLN A 54 13.96 2.54 -12.77
C GLN A 54 12.83 1.76 -12.11
N THR A 55 12.01 2.45 -11.30
CA THR A 55 10.93 1.85 -10.52
C THR A 55 9.71 2.76 -10.51
N VAL A 56 8.54 2.16 -10.29
CA VAL A 56 7.27 2.86 -10.02
C VAL A 56 6.75 2.38 -8.66
N PHE A 57 6.40 3.31 -7.80
CA PHE A 57 5.78 3.01 -6.52
C PHE A 57 4.39 3.68 -6.45
N ILE A 58 3.35 2.86 -6.34
CA ILE A 58 1.96 3.30 -6.21
C ILE A 58 1.60 3.18 -4.73
N GLY A 59 1.69 4.31 -4.04
CA GLY A 59 1.48 4.41 -2.60
C GLY A 59 0.48 5.50 -2.25
N GLY A 60 0.22 5.65 -0.97
CA GLY A 60 -0.70 6.64 -0.45
C GLY A 60 -1.79 5.99 0.40
N GLY A 61 -3.01 6.52 0.45
CA GLY A 61 -4.05 6.01 1.35
C GLY A 61 -4.31 4.51 1.23
N THR A 62 -4.91 4.06 0.15
CA THR A 62 -5.11 2.63 -0.12
C THR A 62 -5.24 2.39 -1.63
N PRO A 63 -4.12 2.30 -2.36
CA PRO A 63 -4.14 2.12 -3.82
C PRO A 63 -4.90 0.88 -4.28
N SER A 64 -4.94 -0.16 -3.45
CA SER A 64 -5.69 -1.40 -3.73
C SER A 64 -7.21 -1.24 -3.73
N LEU A 65 -7.75 -0.06 -3.38
CA LEU A 65 -9.17 0.27 -3.58
C LEU A 65 -9.50 0.60 -5.02
N PHE A 66 -8.52 1.05 -5.83
CA PHE A 66 -8.74 1.30 -7.24
C PHE A 66 -9.08 0.02 -8.01
N SER A 67 -9.87 0.15 -9.05
CA SER A 67 -10.15 -0.97 -9.94
C SER A 67 -8.88 -1.41 -10.69
N PRO A 68 -8.74 -2.70 -11.02
CA PRO A 68 -7.63 -3.16 -11.87
C PRO A 68 -7.56 -2.42 -13.21
N ALA A 69 -8.68 -2.05 -13.80
CA ALA A 69 -8.74 -1.26 -15.03
C ALA A 69 -8.12 0.13 -14.84
N SER A 70 -8.35 0.77 -13.71
CA SER A 70 -7.75 2.06 -13.38
C SER A 70 -6.24 1.96 -13.15
N ILE A 71 -5.77 0.88 -12.54
CA ILE A 71 -4.33 0.63 -12.39
C ILE A 71 -3.68 0.36 -13.77
N ASP A 72 -4.31 -0.41 -14.64
CA ASP A 72 -3.83 -0.62 -16.01
C ASP A 72 -3.76 0.70 -16.80
N ARG A 73 -4.80 1.53 -16.71
CA ARG A 73 -4.82 2.87 -17.31
C ARG A 73 -3.69 3.75 -16.77
N LEU A 74 -3.44 3.75 -15.47
CA LEU A 74 -2.35 4.51 -14.84
C LEU A 74 -0.99 4.04 -15.37
N LEU A 75 -0.75 2.74 -15.39
CA LEU A 75 0.52 2.19 -15.88
C LEU A 75 0.72 2.42 -17.36
N THR A 76 -0.34 2.37 -18.16
CA THR A 76 -0.31 2.72 -19.59
C THR A 76 0.04 4.19 -19.78
N LEU A 77 -0.56 5.10 -18.99
CA LEU A 77 -0.21 6.52 -19.00
C LEU A 77 1.27 6.74 -18.68
N ILE A 78 1.78 6.13 -17.60
CA ILE A 78 3.18 6.24 -17.20
C ILE A 78 4.11 5.76 -18.34
N ARG A 79 3.85 4.57 -18.89
CA ARG A 79 4.66 3.98 -19.97
C ARG A 79 4.64 4.81 -21.25
N SER A 80 3.53 5.51 -21.53
CA SER A 80 3.41 6.35 -22.74
C SER A 80 4.11 7.71 -22.62
N ARG A 81 4.42 8.17 -21.41
CA ARG A 81 4.98 9.50 -21.13
C ARG A 81 6.41 9.44 -20.59
N LEU A 82 6.80 8.37 -19.93
CA LEU A 82 8.09 8.21 -19.29
C LEU A 82 8.85 7.01 -19.87
N ARG A 83 10.17 7.14 -19.90
CA ARG A 83 11.04 6.05 -20.33
C ARG A 83 11.30 5.11 -19.14
N LEU A 84 10.53 4.03 -19.05
CA LEU A 84 10.78 2.98 -18.07
C LEU A 84 11.84 2.01 -18.60
N VAL A 85 12.71 1.52 -17.70
CA VAL A 85 13.61 0.41 -18.03
C VAL A 85 12.81 -0.87 -18.28
N ALA A 86 13.35 -1.74 -19.12
CA ALA A 86 12.78 -3.07 -19.30
C ALA A 86 12.82 -3.82 -17.96
N GLY A 87 11.67 -4.39 -17.54
CA GLY A 87 11.57 -5.08 -16.26
C GLY A 87 11.55 -4.15 -15.02
N ALA A 88 11.19 -2.87 -15.20
CA ALA A 88 11.03 -1.95 -14.07
C ALA A 88 10.19 -2.57 -12.95
N GLU A 89 10.63 -2.40 -11.71
CA GLU A 89 9.82 -2.77 -10.56
C GLU A 89 8.62 -1.83 -10.45
N ILE A 90 7.43 -2.41 -10.38
CA ILE A 90 6.17 -1.69 -10.19
C ILE A 90 5.55 -2.20 -8.89
N THR A 91 5.76 -1.45 -7.83
CA THR A 91 5.26 -1.76 -6.49
C THR A 91 3.93 -1.07 -6.24
N MET A 92 2.99 -1.76 -5.60
CA MET A 92 1.75 -1.19 -5.12
C MET A 92 1.55 -1.51 -3.64
N GLU A 93 1.12 -0.50 -2.87
CA GLU A 93 0.70 -0.69 -1.48
C GLU A 93 -0.67 -1.34 -1.40
N ALA A 94 -0.83 -2.20 -0.40
CA ALA A 94 -2.04 -2.95 -0.19
C ALA A 94 -2.30 -3.22 1.31
N ASN A 95 -3.59 -3.20 1.72
CA ASN A 95 -4.00 -3.52 3.09
C ASN A 95 -4.69 -4.89 3.15
N PRO A 96 -4.44 -5.73 4.18
CA PRO A 96 -4.98 -7.09 4.28
C PRO A 96 -6.50 -7.22 4.21
N GLY A 97 -7.27 -6.25 4.67
CA GLY A 97 -8.75 -6.33 4.71
C GLY A 97 -9.47 -6.09 3.38
N THR A 98 -8.77 -5.85 2.27
CA THR A 98 -9.37 -5.46 0.99
C THR A 98 -9.24 -6.55 -0.10
N PHE A 99 -8.92 -7.80 0.28
CA PHE A 99 -8.42 -8.78 -0.68
C PHE A 99 -9.44 -9.83 -1.13
N GLU A 100 -9.71 -9.76 -2.42
CA GLU A 100 -10.15 -10.91 -3.21
C GLU A 100 -8.95 -11.44 -4.02
N ALA A 101 -8.73 -12.75 -4.01
CA ALA A 101 -7.61 -13.38 -4.72
C ALA A 101 -7.60 -13.05 -6.21
N GLN A 102 -8.78 -12.86 -6.82
CA GLN A 102 -8.91 -12.48 -8.21
C GLN A 102 -8.35 -11.07 -8.45
N ARG A 103 -8.63 -10.13 -7.55
CA ARG A 103 -8.16 -8.74 -7.67
C ARG A 103 -6.63 -8.63 -7.69
N PHE A 104 -5.92 -9.46 -6.92
CA PHE A 104 -4.46 -9.51 -6.98
C PHE A 104 -3.93 -10.01 -8.31
N ARG A 105 -4.55 -11.06 -8.87
CA ARG A 105 -4.19 -11.54 -10.21
C ARG A 105 -4.44 -10.48 -11.27
N ASP A 106 -5.52 -9.72 -11.14
CA ASP A 106 -5.86 -8.66 -12.06
C ASP A 106 -4.87 -7.49 -11.96
N PHE A 107 -4.40 -7.13 -10.75
CA PHE A 107 -3.32 -6.15 -10.60
C PHE A 107 -2.00 -6.66 -11.19
N ALA A 108 -1.67 -7.93 -11.01
CA ALA A 108 -0.50 -8.52 -11.63
C ALA A 108 -0.61 -8.51 -13.17
N ALA A 109 -1.80 -8.83 -13.71
CA ALA A 109 -2.07 -8.75 -15.14
C ALA A 109 -1.98 -7.32 -15.69
N ALA A 110 -2.38 -6.30 -14.93
CA ALA A 110 -2.19 -4.88 -15.26
C ALA A 110 -0.71 -4.46 -15.28
N GLY A 111 0.15 -5.25 -14.65
CA GLY A 111 1.60 -5.03 -14.68
C GLY A 111 2.23 -4.61 -13.36
N VAL A 112 1.50 -4.66 -12.25
CA VAL A 112 2.10 -4.62 -10.91
C VAL A 112 2.90 -5.91 -10.71
N ASN A 113 4.17 -5.81 -10.33
CA ASN A 113 5.02 -6.99 -10.17
C ASN A 113 5.59 -7.15 -8.77
N ARG A 114 5.26 -6.23 -7.85
CA ARG A 114 5.60 -6.28 -6.44
C ARG A 114 4.48 -5.68 -5.59
N LEU A 115 4.23 -6.23 -4.40
CA LEU A 115 3.35 -5.64 -3.39
C LEU A 115 4.11 -5.17 -2.16
N SER A 116 3.62 -4.12 -1.48
CA SER A 116 3.94 -3.77 -0.11
C SER A 116 2.69 -3.92 0.74
N ILE A 117 2.70 -4.84 1.69
CA ILE A 117 1.50 -5.26 2.44
C ILE A 117 1.57 -4.71 3.86
N GLY A 118 0.66 -3.81 4.20
CA GLY A 118 0.57 -3.18 5.52
C GLY A 118 -0.01 -4.12 6.57
N VAL A 119 0.70 -5.19 6.93
CA VAL A 119 0.32 -6.18 7.94
C VAL A 119 0.32 -5.59 9.34
N GLN A 120 1.37 -4.91 9.70
CA GLN A 120 1.69 -4.27 10.97
C GLN A 120 1.94 -5.28 12.12
N SER A 121 1.10 -6.27 12.32
CA SER A 121 1.27 -7.36 13.29
C SER A 121 0.44 -8.58 12.88
N PHE A 122 0.81 -9.76 13.38
CA PHE A 122 0.00 -10.99 13.28
C PHE A 122 -0.77 -11.29 14.57
N SER A 123 -0.90 -10.31 15.46
CA SER A 123 -1.65 -10.38 16.72
C SER A 123 -2.91 -9.52 16.64
N ASP A 124 -4.09 -10.13 16.82
CA ASP A 124 -5.37 -9.40 16.83
C ASP A 124 -5.37 -8.29 17.88
N ARG A 125 -4.87 -8.58 19.08
CA ARG A 125 -4.75 -7.60 20.17
C ARG A 125 -3.92 -6.38 19.75
N ALA A 126 -2.81 -6.60 19.05
CA ALA A 126 -1.94 -5.52 18.62
C ALA A 126 -2.59 -4.70 17.49
N LEU A 127 -3.26 -5.38 16.55
CA LEU A 127 -3.99 -4.74 15.46
C LEU A 127 -5.16 -3.88 15.96
N GLU A 128 -5.95 -4.40 16.89
CA GLU A 128 -7.03 -3.65 17.55
C GLU A 128 -6.49 -2.42 18.29
N ALA A 129 -5.37 -2.58 19.03
CA ALA A 129 -4.76 -1.50 19.80
C ALA A 129 -4.30 -0.31 18.93
N ILE A 130 -3.97 -0.54 17.67
CA ILE A 130 -3.59 0.52 16.70
C ILE A 130 -4.72 0.88 15.74
N GLY A 131 -5.94 0.36 15.95
CA GLY A 131 -7.13 0.70 15.16
C GLY A 131 -7.12 0.15 13.74
N ARG A 132 -6.45 -0.99 13.49
CA ARG A 132 -6.50 -1.65 12.18
C ARG A 132 -7.84 -2.36 11.99
N VAL A 133 -8.34 -2.30 10.75
CA VAL A 133 -9.64 -2.91 10.39
C VAL A 133 -9.54 -4.38 10.02
N HIS A 134 -8.35 -4.88 9.72
CA HIS A 134 -8.10 -6.28 9.42
C HIS A 134 -7.62 -7.02 10.67
N ASP A 135 -7.88 -8.31 10.70
CA ASP A 135 -7.42 -9.24 11.74
C ASP A 135 -6.16 -10.02 11.29
N ALA A 136 -5.58 -10.76 12.21
CA ALA A 136 -4.39 -11.56 11.97
C ALA A 136 -4.62 -12.68 10.93
N ALA A 137 -5.83 -13.24 10.83
CA ALA A 137 -6.16 -14.25 9.81
C ALA A 137 -6.15 -13.63 8.42
N GLN A 138 -6.71 -12.44 8.26
CA GLN A 138 -6.68 -11.68 7.02
C GLN A 138 -5.25 -11.27 6.64
N ALA A 139 -4.43 -10.86 7.61
CA ALA A 139 -3.02 -10.56 7.40
C ALA A 139 -2.26 -11.78 6.84
N ARG A 140 -2.45 -12.96 7.45
CA ARG A 140 -1.87 -14.21 6.99
C ARG A 140 -2.29 -14.56 5.56
N ALA A 141 -3.59 -14.51 5.30
CA ALA A 141 -4.15 -14.82 3.99
C ALA A 141 -3.61 -13.88 2.90
N ALA A 142 -3.44 -12.59 3.22
CA ALA A 142 -2.87 -11.61 2.29
C ALA A 142 -1.40 -11.91 1.93
N VAL A 143 -0.58 -12.29 2.92
CA VAL A 143 0.82 -12.66 2.69
C VAL A 143 0.91 -13.95 1.86
N ASP A 144 0.15 -14.98 2.20
CA ASP A 144 0.13 -16.25 1.48
C ASP A 144 -0.32 -16.07 0.02
N LEU A 145 -1.31 -15.21 -0.18
CA LEU A 145 -1.80 -14.88 -1.51
C LEU A 145 -0.73 -14.10 -2.32
N ALA A 146 -0.08 -13.11 -1.71
CA ALA A 146 0.99 -12.36 -2.36
C ALA A 146 2.13 -13.30 -2.79
N ALA A 147 2.54 -14.23 -1.93
CA ALA A 147 3.55 -15.23 -2.24
C ALA A 147 3.15 -16.14 -3.41
N SER A 148 1.85 -16.37 -3.61
CA SER A 148 1.35 -17.22 -4.71
C SER A 148 1.24 -16.50 -6.06
N VAL A 149 1.11 -15.16 -6.05
CA VAL A 149 0.80 -14.36 -7.25
C VAL A 149 2.00 -13.55 -7.72
N PHE A 150 2.78 -12.98 -6.79
CA PHE A 150 3.87 -12.07 -7.11
C PHE A 150 5.23 -12.73 -6.91
N GLY A 151 6.17 -12.46 -7.80
CA GLY A 151 7.54 -12.96 -7.69
C GLY A 151 8.31 -12.35 -6.50
N THR A 152 7.87 -11.19 -6.02
CA THR A 152 8.43 -10.50 -4.86
C THR A 152 7.37 -9.65 -4.17
N PHE A 153 7.50 -9.49 -2.85
CA PHE A 153 6.62 -8.63 -2.05
C PHE A 153 7.35 -8.18 -0.77
N ASN A 154 6.80 -7.17 -0.13
CA ASN A 154 7.26 -6.66 1.15
C ASN A 154 6.14 -6.79 2.18
N VAL A 155 6.51 -7.11 3.41
CA VAL A 155 5.60 -7.10 4.56
C VAL A 155 6.01 -5.95 5.47
N ASP A 156 5.09 -5.03 5.70
CA ASP A 156 5.28 -3.93 6.65
C ASP A 156 4.86 -4.42 8.04
N LEU A 157 5.78 -4.35 9.02
CA LEU A 157 5.56 -4.66 10.42
C LEU A 157 5.82 -3.44 11.29
N MET A 158 5.07 -3.33 12.37
CA MET A 158 5.30 -2.31 13.38
C MET A 158 5.73 -2.94 14.71
N TYR A 159 6.63 -2.26 15.40
CA TYR A 159 7.05 -2.63 16.74
C TYR A 159 6.88 -1.48 17.72
N ALA A 160 7.07 -1.75 19.02
CA ALA A 160 6.71 -0.86 20.11
C ALA A 160 5.22 -0.51 20.13
N LEU A 161 4.37 -1.48 19.79
CA LEU A 161 2.93 -1.36 19.84
C LEU A 161 2.42 -1.35 21.30
N PRO A 162 1.22 -0.81 21.58
CA PRO A 162 0.69 -0.76 22.94
C PRO A 162 0.64 -2.14 23.59
N GLY A 163 1.32 -2.29 24.74
CA GLY A 163 1.39 -3.54 25.47
C GLY A 163 2.16 -4.66 24.77
N GLN A 164 2.92 -4.38 23.71
CA GLN A 164 3.74 -5.37 23.03
C GLN A 164 5.01 -5.65 23.81
N SER A 165 5.29 -6.91 24.10
CA SER A 165 6.56 -7.35 24.63
C SER A 165 7.59 -7.58 23.51
N LEU A 166 8.87 -7.72 23.90
CA LEU A 166 9.92 -8.11 22.95
C LEU A 166 9.63 -9.47 22.30
N ALA A 167 9.07 -10.41 23.06
CA ALA A 167 8.70 -11.72 22.53
C ALA A 167 7.58 -11.63 21.47
N ASP A 168 6.58 -10.73 21.67
CA ASP A 168 5.54 -10.50 20.70
C ASP A 168 6.09 -9.92 19.38
N ALA A 169 6.98 -8.92 19.47
CA ALA A 169 7.62 -8.35 18.29
C ALA A 169 8.50 -9.37 17.54
N GLN A 170 9.21 -10.22 18.27
CA GLN A 170 9.98 -11.31 17.68
C GLN A 170 9.09 -12.38 17.03
N ALA A 171 7.90 -12.64 17.59
CA ALA A 171 6.92 -13.55 17.01
C ALA A 171 6.40 -13.02 15.68
N ASP A 172 6.03 -11.74 15.58
CA ASP A 172 5.59 -11.10 14.34
C ASP A 172 6.66 -11.22 13.26
N LEU A 173 7.92 -10.89 13.59
CA LEU A 173 9.04 -11.00 12.66
C LEU A 173 9.26 -12.44 12.20
N SER A 174 9.25 -13.39 13.14
CA SER A 174 9.44 -14.81 12.86
C SER A 174 8.34 -15.36 11.96
N GLU A 175 7.09 -14.96 12.19
CA GLU A 175 5.97 -15.37 11.36
C GLU A 175 6.08 -14.85 9.93
N ALA A 176 6.46 -13.58 9.72
CA ALA A 176 6.68 -13.04 8.39
C ALA A 176 7.76 -13.80 7.62
N LEU A 177 8.88 -14.12 8.28
CA LEU A 177 9.96 -14.91 7.70
C LEU A 177 9.53 -16.34 7.36
N GLN A 178 8.78 -17.01 8.25
CA GLN A 178 8.27 -18.36 8.01
C GLN A 178 7.29 -18.43 6.84
N ARG A 179 6.57 -17.34 6.56
CA ARG A 179 5.70 -17.20 5.39
C ARG A 179 6.43 -16.83 4.11
N GLY A 180 7.76 -16.80 4.17
CA GLY A 180 8.61 -16.57 3.01
C GLY A 180 8.63 -15.13 2.50
N ALA A 181 8.36 -14.14 3.35
CA ALA A 181 8.46 -12.74 2.97
C ALA A 181 9.90 -12.41 2.52
N PRO A 182 10.11 -12.05 1.23
CA PRO A 182 11.45 -11.77 0.72
C PRO A 182 11.99 -10.42 1.19
N HIS A 183 11.09 -9.50 1.56
CA HIS A 183 11.42 -8.18 2.09
C HIS A 183 10.54 -7.84 3.30
N LEU A 184 11.14 -7.16 4.27
CA LEU A 184 10.47 -6.65 5.46
C LEU A 184 10.79 -5.17 5.64
N SER A 185 9.74 -4.39 5.97
CA SER A 185 9.88 -3.02 6.46
C SER A 185 9.39 -2.99 7.90
N CYS A 186 10.29 -2.67 8.84
CA CYS A 186 9.94 -2.64 10.24
C CYS A 186 9.93 -1.19 10.75
N TYR A 187 8.78 -0.73 11.23
CA TYR A 187 8.56 0.62 11.70
C TYR A 187 8.40 0.67 13.23
N HIS A 188 9.03 1.64 13.85
CA HIS A 188 8.71 2.02 15.23
C HIS A 188 7.39 2.78 15.25
N LEU A 189 6.46 2.43 16.18
CA LEU A 189 5.27 3.25 16.41
C LEU A 189 5.69 4.61 16.96
N THR A 190 5.39 5.67 16.21
CA THR A 190 5.65 7.06 16.61
C THR A 190 4.34 7.73 16.99
N LEU A 191 4.36 8.51 18.06
CA LEU A 191 3.22 9.33 18.49
C LEU A 191 3.28 10.67 17.77
N GLU A 192 2.69 10.72 16.58
CA GLU A 192 2.72 11.93 15.75
C GLU A 192 1.71 12.98 16.24
N PRO A 193 2.14 14.25 16.43
CA PRO A 193 1.24 15.31 16.87
C PRO A 193 0.03 15.47 15.94
N GLY A 194 -1.15 15.65 16.52
CA GLY A 194 -2.39 15.82 15.76
C GLY A 194 -3.09 14.51 15.38
N THR A 195 -2.52 13.37 15.72
CA THR A 195 -3.20 12.08 15.59
C THR A 195 -4.02 11.75 16.85
N PRO A 196 -5.10 10.96 16.72
CA PRO A 196 -5.84 10.46 17.90
C PRO A 196 -4.96 9.67 18.88
N PHE A 197 -3.87 9.10 18.41
CA PHE A 197 -2.95 8.30 19.23
C PHE A 197 -2.03 9.14 20.13
N ALA A 198 -1.84 10.43 19.81
CA ALA A 198 -1.05 11.37 20.60
C ALA A 198 -1.87 12.20 21.59
N SER A 199 -3.20 11.95 21.68
CA SER A 199 -4.16 12.74 22.48
C SER A 199 -4.32 12.21 23.88
#